data_717de40232c5ca64d7c9bbe2742be4b7
#
_entry.id   717de40232c5ca64d7c9bbe2742be4b7
#
_cell.length_a   1.000
_cell.length_b   1.000
_cell.length_c   1.000
_cell.angle_alpha   90.00
_cell.angle_beta   90.00
_cell.angle_gamma   90.00
#
_symmetry.space_group_name_H-M   'P 1'
#
loop_
_entity.id
_entity.type
_entity.pdbx_description
1 polymer ?
#
loop_
_entity_poly.entity_id
_entity_poly.type
_entity_poly.pdbx_seq_one_letter_code
_entity_poly.pdbx_strand_id
1 'polypeptide(L)'
;KLIRNGKITKAAFILLGNSDYSDFFEVPPQIMWRLYDHKGNTIDHEIFDIPFLCAIDSVYKKIRNLTYRYMPNQLSLFPTETQQYDSWLLRELLNNCIAHQDYTADRRIYVDEFEDRIVISNAGQFLPGNIKPVLEPAYAPPYYRNPLLAQAMVNFKMIDLSLIHI
;
A
#
# COMPACT_ATOMS: atom_id res chain seq x y z
N LYS A 1 3.42 -11.88 -15.39
CA LYS A 1 4.49 -12.86 -15.69
C LYS A 1 5.73 -12.47 -14.89
N LEU A 2 6.11 -13.28 -13.89
CA LEU A 2 7.31 -13.04 -13.07
C LEU A 2 8.62 -13.36 -13.82
N ILE A 3 8.53 -14.19 -14.86
CA ILE A 3 9.64 -14.53 -15.75
C ILE A 3 9.24 -14.16 -17.19
N ARG A 4 10.13 -13.47 -17.91
CA ARG A 4 9.97 -13.09 -19.32
C ARG A 4 11.24 -13.42 -20.09
N ASN A 5 11.13 -14.18 -21.18
CA ASN A 5 12.26 -14.62 -22.01
C ASN A 5 13.40 -15.26 -21.18
N GLY A 6 13.04 -16.11 -20.19
CA GLY A 6 14.01 -16.77 -19.31
C GLY A 6 14.66 -15.86 -18.26
N LYS A 7 14.30 -14.57 -18.19
CA LYS A 7 14.85 -13.61 -17.22
C LYS A 7 13.81 -13.26 -16.14
N ILE A 8 14.27 -13.12 -14.91
CA ILE A 8 13.47 -12.63 -13.79
C ILE A 8 13.15 -11.14 -14.04
N THR A 9 11.88 -10.78 -13.85
CA THR A 9 11.44 -9.38 -14.00
C THR A 9 11.63 -8.59 -12.70
N LYS A 10 11.73 -7.25 -12.80
CA LYS A 10 11.75 -6.36 -11.62
C LYS A 10 10.50 -6.60 -10.73
N ALA A 11 9.34 -6.88 -11.34
CA ALA A 11 8.12 -7.21 -10.63
C ALA A 11 8.26 -8.49 -9.75
N ALA A 12 8.91 -9.52 -10.28
CA ALA A 12 9.20 -10.73 -9.51
C ALA A 12 10.13 -10.43 -8.34
N PHE A 13 11.13 -9.58 -8.58
CA PHE A 13 12.10 -9.21 -7.56
C PHE A 13 11.47 -8.38 -6.43
N ILE A 14 10.62 -7.41 -6.76
CA ILE A 14 9.89 -6.60 -5.78
C ILE A 14 9.01 -7.48 -4.88
N LEU A 15 8.29 -8.45 -5.46
CA LEU A 15 7.32 -9.26 -4.71
C LEU A 15 7.97 -10.42 -3.95
N LEU A 16 9.02 -11.05 -4.51
CA LEU A 16 9.56 -12.34 -4.06
C LEU A 16 11.08 -12.35 -3.90
N GLY A 17 11.77 -11.27 -4.24
CA GLY A 17 13.23 -11.21 -4.22
C GLY A 17 13.81 -11.14 -2.82
N ASN A 18 15.11 -11.38 -2.70
CA ASN A 18 15.84 -11.19 -1.46
C ASN A 18 16.49 -9.78 -1.45
N SER A 19 16.38 -9.07 -0.33
CA SER A 19 16.97 -7.74 -0.12
C SER A 19 18.48 -7.69 -0.34
N ASP A 20 19.21 -8.80 -0.11
CA ASP A 20 20.65 -8.89 -0.35
C ASP A 20 21.04 -8.63 -1.81
N TYR A 21 20.10 -8.74 -2.73
CA TYR A 21 20.29 -8.50 -4.18
C TYR A 21 19.58 -7.24 -4.66
N SER A 22 19.36 -6.29 -3.78
CA SER A 22 18.69 -5.02 -4.11
C SER A 22 19.44 -4.13 -5.10
N ASP A 23 20.72 -4.42 -5.39
CA ASP A 23 21.57 -3.75 -6.38
C ASP A 23 21.01 -3.77 -7.82
N PHE A 24 19.99 -4.57 -8.10
CA PHE A 24 19.20 -4.48 -9.33
C PHE A 24 18.43 -3.17 -9.49
N PHE A 25 18.29 -2.40 -8.42
CA PHE A 25 17.63 -1.11 -8.42
C PHE A 25 18.66 -0.03 -8.07
N GLU A 26 18.60 1.11 -8.74
CA GLU A 26 19.39 2.30 -8.34
C GLU A 26 19.01 2.73 -6.91
N VAL A 27 17.74 2.57 -6.57
CA VAL A 27 17.22 2.76 -5.22
C VAL A 27 16.44 1.51 -4.83
N PRO A 28 16.80 0.83 -3.73
CA PRO A 28 16.08 -0.36 -3.25
C PRO A 28 14.61 -0.05 -2.96
N PRO A 29 13.66 -0.86 -3.46
CA PRO A 29 12.26 -0.72 -3.12
C PRO A 29 12.04 -0.95 -1.62
N GLN A 30 11.47 0.04 -0.93
CA GLN A 30 11.26 0.00 0.51
C GLN A 30 9.91 0.61 0.88
N ILE A 31 9.32 0.12 1.98
CA ILE A 31 8.19 0.74 2.66
C ILE A 31 8.71 1.27 3.99
N MET A 32 8.39 2.52 4.31
CA MET A 32 8.77 3.14 5.59
C MET A 32 7.51 3.51 6.35
N TRP A 33 7.31 2.86 7.49
CA TRP A 33 6.30 3.25 8.46
C TRP A 33 6.89 4.25 9.44
N ARG A 34 6.11 5.30 9.78
CA ARG A 34 6.48 6.32 10.77
C ARG A 34 5.29 6.65 11.65
N LEU A 35 5.55 6.75 12.95
CA LEU A 35 4.58 7.18 13.94
C LEU A 35 4.90 8.60 14.42
N TYR A 36 3.89 9.44 14.44
CA TYR A 36 4.01 10.83 14.84
C TYR A 36 3.24 11.12 16.13
N ASP A 37 3.78 12.05 16.96
CA ASP A 37 3.08 12.64 18.10
C ASP A 37 2.11 13.73 17.64
N HIS A 38 1.36 14.29 18.61
CA HIS A 38 0.43 15.41 18.39
C HIS A 38 1.11 16.71 17.94
N LYS A 39 2.44 16.83 18.07
CA LYS A 39 3.24 17.97 17.62
C LYS A 39 3.86 17.75 16.23
N GLY A 40 3.68 16.58 15.66
CA GLY A 40 4.27 16.20 14.38
C GLY A 40 5.71 15.70 14.46
N ASN A 41 6.23 15.38 15.66
CA ASN A 41 7.54 14.75 15.79
C ASN A 41 7.42 13.24 15.58
N THR A 42 8.41 12.66 14.91
CA THR A 42 8.48 11.19 14.74
C THR A 42 8.84 10.55 16.09
N ILE A 43 7.94 9.67 16.58
CA ILE A 43 8.13 8.90 17.82
C ILE A 43 8.83 7.57 17.52
N ASP A 44 8.44 6.92 16.42
CA ASP A 44 8.95 5.60 16.02
C ASP A 44 8.94 5.49 14.50
N HIS A 45 9.78 4.64 13.94
CA HIS A 45 9.83 4.35 12.52
C HIS A 45 10.42 2.97 12.26
N GLU A 46 10.04 2.38 11.14
CA GLU A 46 10.58 1.10 10.68
C GLU A 46 10.62 1.05 9.16
N ILE A 47 11.68 0.46 8.61
CA ILE A 47 11.85 0.27 7.18
C ILE A 47 11.67 -1.22 6.87
N PHE A 48 10.85 -1.50 5.88
CA PHE A 48 10.55 -2.83 5.38
C PHE A 48 11.09 -2.97 3.96
N ASP A 49 12.03 -3.89 3.80
CA ASP A 49 12.62 -4.22 2.53
C ASP A 49 11.77 -5.23 1.75
N ILE A 50 12.16 -5.49 0.50
CA ILE A 50 11.64 -6.62 -0.26
C ILE A 50 11.99 -7.95 0.44
N PRO A 51 11.22 -9.02 0.26
CA PRO A 51 10.07 -9.18 -0.64
C PRO A 51 8.77 -8.57 -0.08
N PHE A 52 8.10 -7.76 -0.88
CA PHE A 52 6.89 -7.07 -0.42
C PHE A 52 5.74 -8.02 -0.10
N LEU A 53 5.72 -9.22 -0.68
CA LEU A 53 4.73 -10.23 -0.31
C LEU A 53 4.76 -10.59 1.18
N CYS A 54 5.94 -10.53 1.81
CA CYS A 54 6.12 -10.77 3.25
C CYS A 54 6.08 -9.45 4.06
N ALA A 55 6.65 -8.37 3.50
CA ALA A 55 6.74 -7.08 4.17
C ALA A 55 5.37 -6.47 4.49
N ILE A 56 4.38 -6.63 3.61
CA ILE A 56 3.02 -6.10 3.77
C ILE A 56 2.38 -6.53 5.09
N ASP A 57 2.47 -7.81 5.45
CA ASP A 57 1.91 -8.31 6.71
C ASP A 57 2.62 -7.70 7.93
N SER A 58 3.91 -7.44 7.82
CA SER A 58 4.68 -6.77 8.88
C SER A 58 4.29 -5.30 9.02
N VAL A 59 4.07 -4.60 7.92
CA VAL A 59 3.54 -3.22 7.91
C VAL A 59 2.16 -3.17 8.59
N TYR A 60 1.25 -4.10 8.26
CA TYR A 60 -0.07 -4.12 8.88
C TYR A 60 -0.02 -4.35 10.40
N LYS A 61 0.88 -5.24 10.87
CA LYS A 61 1.07 -5.48 12.31
C LYS A 61 1.64 -4.25 13.04
N LYS A 62 2.33 -3.38 12.31
CA LYS A 62 2.90 -2.15 12.88
C LYS A 62 1.85 -1.05 13.03
N ILE A 63 0.85 -0.99 12.15
CA ILE A 63 -0.23 0.00 12.21
C ILE A 63 -1.10 -0.28 13.46
N ARG A 64 -1.28 0.75 14.30
CA ARG A 64 -2.05 0.68 15.55
C ARG A 64 -3.55 0.77 15.30
N ASN A 65 -4.14 -0.07 14.51
CA ASN A 65 -5.58 -0.02 14.22
C ASN A 65 -6.42 -0.21 15.50
N LEU A 66 -6.71 0.89 16.19
CA LEU A 66 -7.35 0.89 17.51
C LEU A 66 -8.80 0.39 17.43
N THR A 67 -9.22 -0.36 18.45
CA THR A 67 -10.61 -0.79 18.59
C THR A 67 -11.35 0.15 19.54
N TYR A 68 -12.43 0.75 19.05
CA TYR A 68 -13.32 1.59 19.84
C TYR A 68 -14.56 0.82 20.26
N ARG A 69 -15.02 1.08 21.49
CA ARG A 69 -16.31 0.60 22.00
C ARG A 69 -17.27 1.76 22.12
N TYR A 70 -18.46 1.61 21.57
CA TYR A 70 -19.52 2.60 21.69
C TYR A 70 -20.86 1.91 21.92
N MET A 71 -21.78 2.63 22.59
CA MET A 71 -23.16 2.19 22.72
C MET A 71 -23.93 2.62 21.48
N PRO A 72 -24.51 1.69 20.71
CA PRO A 72 -25.33 2.04 19.55
C PRO A 72 -26.60 2.78 20.00
N ASN A 73 -27.13 3.66 19.14
CA ASN A 73 -28.38 4.40 19.41
C ASN A 73 -29.62 3.49 19.45
N GLN A 74 -29.49 2.23 19.11
CA GLN A 74 -30.54 1.22 19.24
C GLN A 74 -30.46 0.56 20.63
N LEU A 75 -31.62 0.09 21.15
CA LEU A 75 -31.68 -0.64 22.42
C LEU A 75 -30.81 -1.91 22.30
N SER A 76 -29.61 -1.83 22.83
CA SER A 76 -28.67 -2.94 22.94
C SER A 76 -28.14 -3.01 24.37
N LEU A 77 -28.06 -4.21 24.91
CA LEU A 77 -27.47 -4.44 26.23
C LEU A 77 -25.93 -4.40 26.22
N PHE A 78 -25.35 -4.50 25.06
CA PHE A 78 -23.88 -4.61 24.88
C PHE A 78 -23.36 -3.52 24.00
N PRO A 79 -22.13 -3.00 24.28
CA PRO A 79 -21.44 -2.08 23.40
C PRO A 79 -21.06 -2.77 22.09
N THR A 80 -21.02 -2.01 21.01
CA THR A 80 -20.50 -2.44 19.72
C THR A 80 -19.02 -2.05 19.63
N GLU A 81 -18.21 -2.93 19.07
CA GLU A 81 -16.81 -2.67 18.79
C GLU A 81 -16.61 -2.33 17.30
N THR A 82 -15.77 -1.36 17.03
CA THR A 82 -15.37 -1.00 15.68
C THR A 82 -13.88 -0.67 15.65
N GLN A 83 -13.22 -1.00 14.55
CA GLN A 83 -11.83 -0.60 14.32
C GLN A 83 -11.79 0.84 13.82
N GLN A 84 -10.70 1.55 14.13
CA GLN A 84 -10.46 2.92 13.68
C GLN A 84 -10.42 3.01 12.16
N TYR A 85 -9.76 2.04 11.53
CA TYR A 85 -9.66 1.93 10.08
C TYR A 85 -10.19 0.57 9.62
N ASP A 86 -10.92 0.57 8.52
CA ASP A 86 -11.30 -0.66 7.85
C ASP A 86 -10.04 -1.38 7.34
N SER A 87 -9.85 -2.63 7.77
CA SER A 87 -8.66 -3.42 7.45
C SER A 87 -8.53 -3.71 5.96
N TRP A 88 -9.66 -3.84 5.25
CA TRP A 88 -9.69 -4.04 3.81
C TRP A 88 -9.23 -2.77 3.09
N LEU A 89 -9.71 -1.59 3.52
CA LEU A 89 -9.30 -0.30 2.96
C LEU A 89 -7.80 -0.05 3.14
N LEU A 90 -7.24 -0.32 4.32
CA LEU A 90 -5.80 -0.20 4.57
C LEU A 90 -4.98 -1.08 3.61
N ARG A 91 -5.43 -2.33 3.43
CA ARG A 91 -4.80 -3.27 2.51
C ARG A 91 -4.83 -2.76 1.08
N GLU A 92 -5.98 -2.29 0.62
CA GLU A 92 -6.17 -1.77 -0.73
C GLU A 92 -5.29 -0.55 -0.99
N LEU A 93 -5.25 0.41 -0.06
CA LEU A 93 -4.42 1.61 -0.17
C LEU A 93 -2.93 1.28 -0.26
N LEU A 94 -2.43 0.37 0.58
CA LEU A 94 -1.02 -0.02 0.56
C LEU A 94 -0.66 -0.77 -0.74
N ASN A 95 -1.51 -1.69 -1.17
CA ASN A 95 -1.31 -2.43 -2.42
C ASN A 95 -1.33 -1.49 -3.63
N ASN A 96 -2.23 -0.49 -3.64
CA ASN A 96 -2.26 0.53 -4.68
C ASN A 96 -0.98 1.36 -4.71
N CYS A 97 -0.45 1.75 -3.55
CA CYS A 97 0.84 2.44 -3.49
C CYS A 97 1.97 1.59 -4.06
N ILE A 98 2.01 0.29 -3.79
CA ILE A 98 3.00 -0.64 -4.36
C ILE A 98 2.85 -0.74 -5.89
N ALA A 99 1.62 -0.91 -6.38
CA ALA A 99 1.36 -1.04 -7.81
C ALA A 99 1.70 0.23 -8.61
N HIS A 100 1.50 1.41 -8.01
CA HIS A 100 1.66 2.71 -8.66
C HIS A 100 2.96 3.45 -8.32
N GLN A 101 3.79 2.91 -7.42
CA GLN A 101 5.10 3.49 -7.07
C GLN A 101 5.95 3.69 -8.31
N ASP A 102 6.61 4.83 -8.39
CA ASP A 102 7.69 5.06 -9.33
C ASP A 102 9.01 4.52 -8.75
N TYR A 103 9.38 3.32 -9.16
CA TYR A 103 10.59 2.64 -8.70
C TYR A 103 11.88 3.18 -9.35
N THR A 104 11.79 4.23 -10.15
CA THR A 104 12.95 4.97 -10.68
C THR A 104 13.22 6.25 -9.88
N ALA A 105 12.27 6.68 -9.06
CA ALA A 105 12.43 7.81 -8.17
C ALA A 105 13.18 7.39 -6.90
N ASP A 106 14.05 8.27 -6.40
CA ASP A 106 14.72 8.08 -5.10
C ASP A 106 13.75 8.36 -3.94
N ARG A 107 12.71 7.54 -3.83
CA ARG A 107 11.67 7.67 -2.80
C ARG A 107 11.09 6.32 -2.42
N ARG A 108 10.80 6.18 -1.12
CA ARG A 108 10.08 5.03 -0.54
C ARG A 108 8.56 5.21 -0.66
N ILE A 109 7.85 4.12 -0.41
CA ILE A 109 6.45 4.17 -0.03
C ILE A 109 6.42 4.54 1.45
N TYR A 110 5.61 5.52 1.84
CA TYR A 110 5.48 5.96 3.22
C TYR A 110 4.11 5.60 3.78
N VAL A 111 4.11 5.12 5.02
CA VAL A 111 2.93 4.87 5.83
C VAL A 111 3.09 5.73 7.09
N ASP A 112 2.51 6.92 7.06
CA ASP A 112 2.61 7.93 8.11
C ASP A 112 1.38 7.84 9.01
N GLU A 113 1.58 7.43 10.25
CA GLU A 113 0.55 7.26 11.25
C GLU A 113 0.56 8.42 12.24
N PHE A 114 -0.52 9.17 12.26
CA PHE A 114 -0.79 10.25 13.20
C PHE A 114 -1.82 9.79 14.26
N GLU A 115 -2.11 10.65 15.21
CA GLU A 115 -3.09 10.37 16.26
C GLU A 115 -4.51 10.19 15.69
N ASP A 116 -4.87 11.00 14.69
CA ASP A 116 -6.21 11.11 14.13
C ASP A 116 -6.36 10.53 12.71
N ARG A 117 -5.27 10.19 12.05
CA ARG A 117 -5.27 9.73 10.66
C ARG A 117 -4.06 8.90 10.31
N ILE A 118 -4.19 8.17 9.21
CA ILE A 118 -3.07 7.53 8.51
C ILE A 118 -2.95 8.10 7.10
N VAL A 119 -1.72 8.33 6.65
CA VAL A 119 -1.42 8.82 5.31
C VAL A 119 -0.52 7.80 4.62
N ILE A 120 -1.00 7.19 3.56
CA ILE A 120 -0.19 6.26 2.74
C ILE A 120 0.14 6.97 1.44
N SER A 121 1.42 7.04 1.09
CA SER A 121 1.89 7.79 -0.07
C SER A 121 2.99 7.06 -0.83
N ASN A 122 3.03 7.28 -2.13
CA ASN A 122 4.03 6.74 -3.04
C ASN A 122 4.56 7.84 -3.99
N ALA A 123 5.71 7.59 -4.59
CA ALA A 123 6.27 8.46 -5.61
C ALA A 123 5.59 8.25 -6.95
N GLY A 124 5.52 9.32 -7.74
CA GLY A 124 5.02 9.31 -9.11
C GLY A 124 3.93 10.35 -9.35
N GLN A 125 3.73 10.67 -10.63
CA GLN A 125 2.64 11.55 -11.03
C GLN A 125 1.32 10.77 -11.05
N PHE A 126 0.21 11.44 -10.75
CA PHE A 126 -1.12 10.89 -10.93
C PHE A 126 -1.41 10.71 -12.42
N LEU A 127 -1.35 9.47 -12.90
CA LEU A 127 -1.41 9.16 -14.34
C LEU A 127 -2.69 9.64 -15.04
N PRO A 128 -3.88 9.62 -14.42
CA PRO A 128 -5.09 10.18 -15.03
C PRO A 128 -5.04 11.70 -15.21
N GLY A 129 -4.11 12.39 -14.55
CA GLY A 129 -3.96 13.85 -14.61
C GLY A 129 -5.05 14.64 -13.90
N ASN A 130 -6.28 14.11 -13.86
CA ASN A 130 -7.44 14.70 -13.19
C ASN A 130 -8.21 13.62 -12.43
N ILE A 131 -8.70 13.95 -11.24
CA ILE A 131 -9.45 13.01 -10.39
C ILE A 131 -10.88 12.76 -10.91
N LYS A 132 -11.49 13.71 -11.59
CA LYS A 132 -12.90 13.62 -12.02
C LYS A 132 -13.21 12.36 -12.83
N PRO A 133 -12.43 11.99 -13.87
CA PRO A 133 -12.71 10.76 -14.61
C PRO A 133 -12.61 9.50 -13.75
N VAL A 134 -11.73 9.51 -12.75
CA VAL A 134 -11.51 8.34 -11.87
C VAL A 134 -12.70 8.06 -10.95
N LEU A 135 -13.52 9.06 -10.69
CA LEU A 135 -14.75 8.93 -9.89
C LEU A 135 -15.93 8.36 -10.69
N GLU A 136 -15.79 8.22 -12.01
CA GLU A 136 -16.84 7.64 -12.84
C GLU A 136 -16.88 6.11 -12.68
N PRO A 137 -18.06 5.49 -12.51
CA PRO A 137 -18.19 4.07 -12.20
C PRO A 137 -17.58 3.10 -13.23
N ALA A 138 -17.35 3.54 -14.45
CA ALA A 138 -16.81 2.74 -15.55
C ALA A 138 -15.39 3.15 -15.95
N TYR A 139 -14.72 3.96 -15.14
CA TYR A 139 -13.37 4.40 -15.46
C TYR A 139 -12.39 3.23 -15.44
N ALA A 140 -11.69 3.04 -16.54
CA ALA A 140 -10.55 2.12 -16.62
C ALA A 140 -9.28 2.93 -16.96
N PRO A 141 -8.22 2.86 -16.17
CA PRO A 141 -7.00 3.59 -16.47
C PRO A 141 -6.42 3.10 -17.80
N PRO A 142 -5.98 4.00 -18.70
CA PRO A 142 -5.49 3.62 -20.01
C PRO A 142 -4.18 2.81 -19.95
N TYR A 143 -3.43 2.94 -18.87
CA TYR A 143 -2.19 2.21 -18.63
C TYR A 143 -1.81 2.22 -17.15
N TYR A 144 -1.03 1.23 -16.74
CA TYR A 144 -0.43 1.12 -15.40
C TYR A 144 1.04 1.52 -15.47
N ARG A 145 1.55 2.19 -14.45
CA ARG A 145 2.99 2.50 -14.34
C ARG A 145 3.84 1.22 -14.34
N ASN A 146 3.40 0.22 -13.58
CA ASN A 146 4.08 -1.05 -13.42
C ASN A 146 3.19 -2.23 -13.89
N PRO A 147 2.94 -2.41 -15.22
CA PRO A 147 1.93 -3.35 -15.69
C PRO A 147 2.22 -4.80 -15.33
N LEU A 148 3.49 -5.22 -15.32
CA LEU A 148 3.86 -6.59 -14.92
C LEU A 148 3.70 -6.82 -13.42
N LEU A 149 3.95 -5.79 -12.60
CA LEU A 149 3.76 -5.84 -11.16
C LEU A 149 2.27 -5.90 -10.82
N ALA A 150 1.47 -5.01 -11.38
CA ALA A 150 0.02 -4.99 -11.19
C ALA A 150 -0.61 -6.34 -11.59
N GLN A 151 -0.23 -6.89 -12.74
CA GLN A 151 -0.71 -8.21 -13.18
C GLN A 151 -0.31 -9.34 -12.22
N ALA A 152 0.90 -9.28 -11.66
CA ALA A 152 1.34 -10.27 -10.68
C ALA A 152 0.54 -10.14 -9.36
N MET A 153 0.32 -8.91 -8.89
CA MET A 153 -0.45 -8.63 -7.67
C MET A 153 -1.91 -9.09 -7.80
N VAL A 154 -2.53 -8.92 -8.99
CA VAL A 154 -3.87 -9.48 -9.27
C VAL A 154 -3.86 -11.00 -9.18
N ASN A 155 -2.86 -11.67 -9.76
CA ASN A 155 -2.74 -13.13 -9.70
C ASN A 155 -2.56 -13.65 -8.26
N PHE A 156 -1.90 -12.88 -7.40
CA PHE A 156 -1.77 -13.16 -5.96
C PHE A 156 -2.98 -12.72 -5.13
N LYS A 157 -4.02 -12.17 -5.76
CA LYS A 157 -5.21 -11.62 -5.09
C LYS A 157 -4.87 -10.52 -4.08
N MET A 158 -3.81 -9.78 -4.33
CA MET A 158 -3.43 -8.59 -3.57
C MET A 158 -4.28 -7.39 -3.96
N ILE A 159 -4.64 -7.29 -5.23
CA ILE A 159 -5.48 -6.22 -5.80
C ILE A 159 -6.68 -6.88 -6.48
N ASP A 160 -7.86 -6.31 -6.30
CA ASP A 160 -9.06 -6.70 -7.03
C ASP A 160 -9.22 -5.82 -8.28
N LEU A 161 -9.36 -6.45 -9.46
CA LEU A 161 -9.58 -5.72 -10.72
C LEU A 161 -10.89 -4.94 -10.73
N SER A 162 -11.90 -5.37 -9.97
CA SER A 162 -13.18 -4.67 -9.86
C SER A 162 -13.09 -3.37 -9.06
N LEU A 163 -12.00 -3.17 -8.30
CA LEU A 163 -11.81 -2.07 -7.35
C LEU A 163 -10.66 -1.14 -7.72
N ILE A 164 -9.99 -1.38 -8.85
CA ILE A 164 -8.98 -0.47 -9.42
C ILE A 164 -9.64 0.87 -9.86
N HIS A 165 -10.85 1.11 -9.44
CA HIS A 165 -11.67 2.28 -9.76
C HIS A 165 -11.70 3.33 -8.62
N ILE A 166 -10.75 3.29 -7.67
CA ILE A 166 -10.62 4.33 -6.64
C ILE A 166 -9.29 5.06 -6.79
#